data_04c42c269e2381057b55ab1d8981ced7
#
_entry.id   04c42c269e2381057b55ab1d8981ced7
#
_cell.length_a   1.000
_cell.length_b   1.000
_cell.length_c   1.000
_cell.angle_alpha   90.00
_cell.angle_beta   90.00
_cell.angle_gamma   90.00
#
_symmetry.space_group_name_H-M   'P 1'
#
loop_
_entity.id
_entity.type
_entity.pdbx_description
1 polymer ?
#
loop_
_entity_poly.entity_id
_entity_poly.type
_entity_poly.pdbx_seq_one_letter_code
_entity_poly.pdbx_strand_id
1 'polypeptide(L)'
;SGFSVAVIEKADQLGGTWHWNRYPGARCDIPSLQYSYQFDEDLQQDWNWSEKYSAQPEILEYLNHVADRFDLRKDIEFNTEVISARFNEEKSLWEIKTSQGELETKFCVMATGCLSAPNTPDFKGLDDYEGQFLHTGKWPQTQVDFTDESVAIIGTGSSSIQSIPVIAEQAKHLYVFQRTANYSIPSNNGPMDPAEEAEVKSRYPEFRKENWENGFGIAGMAIEEMAVEDDEQGRKEKFNHHWENEGLGFLGAYADLMLDKEANEMAASFARDKVKEIVKD
;
A
#
# COMPACT_ATOMS: atom_id res chain seq x y z
N SER A 1 19.92 15.26 -19.44
CA SER A 1 20.62 15.47 -18.16
C SER A 1 22.11 15.21 -18.24
N GLY A 2 22.61 14.52 -19.27
CA GLY A 2 24.02 14.19 -19.46
C GLY A 2 24.52 13.00 -18.59
N PHE A 3 23.62 12.31 -17.89
CA PHE A 3 23.92 11.06 -17.20
C PHE A 3 23.45 9.86 -18.03
N SER A 4 24.23 8.78 -18.01
CA SER A 4 23.76 7.45 -18.38
C SER A 4 23.15 6.80 -17.13
N VAL A 5 22.03 6.09 -17.30
CA VAL A 5 21.31 5.42 -16.21
C VAL A 5 21.12 3.96 -16.57
N ALA A 6 21.32 3.07 -15.60
CA ALA A 6 20.88 1.68 -15.65
C ALA A 6 20.02 1.42 -14.42
N VAL A 7 18.86 0.80 -14.59
CA VAL A 7 17.98 0.36 -13.53
C VAL A 7 18.07 -1.16 -13.43
N ILE A 8 18.38 -1.66 -12.26
CA ILE A 8 18.53 -3.11 -12.01
C ILE A 8 17.29 -3.59 -11.27
N GLU A 9 16.57 -4.54 -11.86
CA GLU A 9 15.35 -5.13 -11.27
C GLU A 9 15.48 -6.65 -11.17
N LYS A 10 15.24 -7.19 -9.99
CA LYS A 10 15.28 -8.63 -9.73
C LYS A 10 14.12 -9.39 -10.39
N ALA A 11 12.96 -8.76 -10.48
CA ALA A 11 11.79 -9.33 -11.10
C ALA A 11 11.96 -9.45 -12.63
N ASP A 12 11.13 -10.26 -13.25
CA ASP A 12 10.99 -10.37 -14.70
C ASP A 12 10.20 -9.19 -15.32
N GLN A 13 9.56 -8.38 -14.49
CA GLN A 13 8.75 -7.22 -14.87
C GLN A 13 8.88 -6.08 -13.87
N LEU A 14 8.49 -4.89 -14.31
CA LEU A 14 8.37 -3.73 -13.42
C LEU A 14 7.14 -3.84 -12.51
N GLY A 15 7.06 -2.95 -11.52
CA GLY A 15 5.89 -2.81 -10.66
C GLY A 15 6.19 -2.96 -9.17
N GLY A 16 7.37 -3.52 -8.81
CA GLY A 16 7.80 -3.65 -7.41
C GLY A 16 6.72 -4.25 -6.52
N THR A 17 6.23 -3.50 -5.55
CA THR A 17 5.15 -3.94 -4.65
C THR A 17 3.94 -4.50 -5.40
N TRP A 18 3.52 -3.86 -6.49
CA TRP A 18 2.34 -4.25 -7.26
C TRP A 18 2.59 -5.40 -8.24
N HIS A 19 3.84 -5.71 -8.53
CA HIS A 19 4.23 -6.94 -9.20
C HIS A 19 4.19 -8.14 -8.24
N TRP A 20 4.68 -7.98 -7.00
CA TRP A 20 4.84 -9.09 -6.05
C TRP A 20 3.60 -9.37 -5.20
N ASN A 21 2.86 -8.35 -4.76
CA ASN A 21 1.73 -8.48 -3.86
C ASN A 21 0.42 -8.66 -4.63
N ARG A 22 0.12 -9.90 -5.02
CA ARG A 22 -1.05 -10.30 -5.81
C ARG A 22 -2.07 -11.11 -5.02
N TYR A 23 -1.98 -11.07 -3.70
CA TYR A 23 -2.93 -11.78 -2.86
C TYR A 23 -4.37 -11.29 -3.12
N PRO A 24 -5.39 -12.14 -2.90
CA PRO A 24 -6.77 -11.77 -3.14
C PRO A 24 -7.16 -10.48 -2.40
N GLY A 25 -7.79 -9.56 -3.10
CA GLY A 25 -8.20 -8.26 -2.55
C GLY A 25 -7.08 -7.21 -2.40
N ALA A 26 -5.84 -7.49 -2.84
CA ALA A 26 -4.74 -6.54 -2.78
C ALA A 26 -5.11 -5.20 -3.43
N ARG A 27 -4.98 -4.10 -2.67
CA ARG A 27 -5.29 -2.73 -3.11
C ARG A 27 -4.50 -1.69 -2.34
N CYS A 28 -4.48 -0.48 -2.84
CA CYS A 28 -3.91 0.65 -2.14
C CYS A 28 -4.88 1.18 -1.09
N ASP A 29 -4.36 1.54 0.09
CA ASP A 29 -5.13 2.18 1.17
C ASP A 29 -5.09 3.72 1.06
N ILE A 30 -4.40 4.26 0.04
CA ILE A 30 -4.36 5.68 -0.30
C ILE A 30 -5.29 5.92 -1.49
N PRO A 31 -6.06 7.03 -1.52
CA PRO A 31 -6.91 7.37 -2.65
C PRO A 31 -6.13 7.40 -3.98
N SER A 32 -6.71 6.83 -5.03
CA SER A 32 -6.06 6.63 -6.33
C SER A 32 -5.52 7.92 -6.94
N LEU A 33 -6.26 9.03 -6.84
CA LEU A 33 -5.83 10.35 -7.34
C LEU A 33 -4.59 10.88 -6.62
N GLN A 34 -4.35 10.47 -5.38
CA GLN A 34 -3.14 10.81 -4.63
C GLN A 34 -2.00 9.82 -4.93
N TYR A 35 -2.34 8.54 -5.12
CA TYR A 35 -1.38 7.46 -5.38
C TYR A 35 -1.00 7.39 -6.86
N SER A 36 -0.59 8.53 -7.44
CA SER A 36 -0.17 8.65 -8.83
C SER A 36 1.05 9.55 -8.96
N TYR A 37 1.83 9.36 -10.02
CA TYR A 37 2.99 10.19 -10.28
C TYR A 37 2.58 11.63 -10.60
N GLN A 38 3.44 12.58 -10.18
CA GLN A 38 3.19 14.02 -10.31
C GLN A 38 4.24 14.76 -11.16
N PHE A 39 5.17 14.02 -11.76
CA PHE A 39 6.29 14.61 -12.51
C PHE A 39 5.93 15.04 -13.94
N ASP A 40 4.74 14.69 -14.41
CA ASP A 40 4.26 15.01 -15.77
C ASP A 40 2.78 15.37 -15.70
N GLU A 41 2.44 16.58 -16.17
CA GLU A 41 1.07 17.13 -16.10
C GLU A 41 0.12 16.38 -17.04
N ASP A 42 0.57 16.03 -18.24
CA ASP A 42 -0.26 15.32 -19.22
C ASP A 42 -0.58 13.90 -18.72
N LEU A 43 0.38 13.20 -18.10
CA LEU A 43 0.14 11.91 -17.48
C LEU A 43 -0.97 11.98 -16.41
N GLN A 44 -0.96 13.02 -15.59
CA GLN A 44 -1.98 13.20 -14.55
C GLN A 44 -3.38 13.44 -15.13
N GLN A 45 -3.49 14.04 -16.32
CA GLN A 45 -4.76 14.27 -16.99
C GLN A 45 -5.25 13.04 -17.76
N ASP A 46 -4.36 12.30 -18.40
CA ASP A 46 -4.70 11.21 -19.34
C ASP A 46 -5.18 9.94 -18.62
N TRP A 47 -4.66 9.64 -17.43
CA TRP A 47 -5.05 8.43 -16.69
C TRP A 47 -6.34 8.65 -15.90
N ASN A 48 -7.29 7.73 -16.02
CA ASN A 48 -8.53 7.70 -15.24
C ASN A 48 -8.56 6.43 -14.38
N TRP A 49 -8.87 6.61 -13.11
CA TRP A 49 -8.98 5.52 -12.16
C TRP A 49 -10.39 4.95 -12.10
N SER A 50 -10.54 3.63 -12.01
CA SER A 50 -11.85 2.98 -11.92
C SER A 50 -12.48 3.08 -10.54
N GLU A 51 -11.66 3.13 -9.48
CA GLU A 51 -12.11 3.13 -8.08
C GLU A 51 -11.39 4.21 -7.26
N LYS A 52 -12.05 4.66 -6.18
CA LYS A 52 -11.46 5.59 -5.20
C LYS A 52 -10.16 5.05 -4.60
N TYR A 53 -10.12 3.74 -4.33
CA TYR A 53 -8.94 3.01 -3.88
C TYR A 53 -8.69 1.83 -4.82
N SER A 54 -7.82 2.01 -5.79
CA SER A 54 -7.61 1.05 -6.87
C SER A 54 -7.01 -0.27 -6.39
N ALA A 55 -7.44 -1.34 -7.02
CA ALA A 55 -6.91 -2.68 -6.81
C ALA A 55 -5.53 -2.85 -7.49
N GLN A 56 -4.79 -3.86 -7.02
CA GLN A 56 -3.45 -4.20 -7.52
C GLN A 56 -3.35 -4.30 -9.06
N PRO A 57 -4.28 -4.94 -9.78
CA PRO A 57 -4.17 -5.06 -11.23
C PRO A 57 -4.16 -3.70 -11.95
N GLU A 58 -5.03 -2.78 -11.55
CA GLU A 58 -5.12 -1.45 -12.16
C GLU A 58 -3.88 -0.61 -11.85
N ILE A 59 -3.36 -0.70 -10.62
CA ILE A 59 -2.12 0.01 -10.28
C ILE A 59 -0.94 -0.53 -11.09
N LEU A 60 -0.86 -1.84 -11.29
CA LEU A 60 0.17 -2.44 -12.13
C LEU A 60 0.02 -2.02 -13.59
N GLU A 61 -1.20 -1.92 -14.11
CA GLU A 61 -1.50 -1.40 -15.43
C GLU A 61 -1.04 0.06 -15.57
N TYR A 62 -1.35 0.92 -14.60
CA TYR A 62 -0.86 2.29 -14.54
C TYR A 62 0.67 2.38 -14.59
N LEU A 63 1.38 1.55 -13.80
CA LEU A 63 2.84 1.53 -13.81
C LEU A 63 3.41 1.09 -15.16
N ASN A 64 2.76 0.13 -15.83
CA ASN A 64 3.12 -0.27 -17.19
C ASN A 64 2.87 0.86 -18.20
N HIS A 65 1.72 1.53 -18.11
CA HIS A 65 1.40 2.70 -18.93
C HIS A 65 2.48 3.79 -18.81
N VAL A 66 2.89 4.11 -17.58
CA VAL A 66 3.97 5.07 -17.34
C VAL A 66 5.29 4.63 -17.96
N ALA A 67 5.66 3.36 -17.79
CA ALA A 67 6.90 2.84 -18.36
C ALA A 67 6.92 2.89 -19.89
N ASP A 68 5.79 2.58 -20.52
CA ASP A 68 5.65 2.60 -21.97
C ASP A 68 5.61 4.04 -22.51
N ARG A 69 4.88 4.95 -21.84
CA ARG A 69 4.81 6.37 -22.21
C ARG A 69 6.16 7.05 -22.23
N PHE A 70 7.02 6.75 -21.26
CA PHE A 70 8.34 7.36 -21.12
C PHE A 70 9.49 6.48 -21.61
N ASP A 71 9.19 5.37 -22.31
CA ASP A 71 10.17 4.43 -22.88
C ASP A 71 11.24 3.99 -21.85
N LEU A 72 10.77 3.69 -20.61
CA LEU A 72 11.66 3.37 -19.49
C LEU A 72 12.25 1.96 -19.57
N ARG A 73 11.58 1.01 -20.23
CA ARG A 73 11.97 -0.40 -20.26
C ARG A 73 13.35 -0.64 -20.87
N LYS A 74 13.78 0.22 -21.77
CA LYS A 74 15.11 0.13 -22.41
C LYS A 74 16.28 0.32 -21.45
N ASP A 75 16.02 1.02 -20.33
CA ASP A 75 17.04 1.34 -19.32
C ASP A 75 16.94 0.41 -18.09
N ILE A 76 16.05 -0.63 -18.14
CA ILE A 76 15.81 -1.58 -17.05
C ILE A 76 16.38 -2.95 -17.42
N GLU A 77 17.28 -3.46 -16.59
CA GLU A 77 17.81 -4.82 -16.65
C GLU A 77 16.99 -5.72 -15.72
N PHE A 78 16.01 -6.42 -16.28
CA PHE A 78 15.18 -7.39 -15.56
C PHE A 78 15.92 -8.69 -15.26
N ASN A 79 15.36 -9.51 -14.35
CA ASN A 79 15.93 -10.79 -13.91
C ASN A 79 17.34 -10.65 -13.38
N THR A 80 17.68 -9.48 -12.84
CA THR A 80 19.02 -9.13 -12.38
C THR A 80 18.98 -8.72 -10.93
N GLU A 81 19.53 -9.58 -10.05
CA GLU A 81 19.59 -9.34 -8.61
C GLU A 81 20.90 -8.62 -8.26
N VAL A 82 20.82 -7.53 -7.50
CA VAL A 82 21.99 -6.91 -6.88
C VAL A 82 22.41 -7.75 -5.67
N ILE A 83 23.60 -8.32 -5.73
CA ILE A 83 24.17 -9.15 -4.66
C ILE A 83 24.91 -8.29 -3.64
N SER A 84 25.65 -7.29 -4.13
CA SER A 84 26.35 -6.34 -3.26
C SER A 84 26.56 -5.00 -3.96
N ALA A 85 26.59 -3.93 -3.18
CA ALA A 85 27.01 -2.59 -3.62
C ALA A 85 28.01 -2.04 -2.60
N ARG A 86 29.22 -1.72 -3.03
CA ARG A 86 30.30 -1.25 -2.18
C ARG A 86 30.90 0.03 -2.76
N PHE A 87 31.05 1.05 -1.93
CA PHE A 87 31.78 2.24 -2.34
C PHE A 87 33.30 1.98 -2.25
N ASN A 88 34.01 2.25 -3.33
CA ASN A 88 35.46 2.17 -3.40
C ASN A 88 36.04 3.59 -3.25
N GLU A 89 36.62 3.85 -2.08
CA GLU A 89 37.18 5.17 -1.75
C GLU A 89 38.35 5.60 -2.67
N GLU A 90 39.20 4.65 -3.10
CA GLU A 90 40.34 4.95 -3.97
C GLU A 90 39.90 5.38 -5.36
N LYS A 91 38.84 4.74 -5.89
CA LYS A 91 38.27 5.06 -7.20
C LYS A 91 37.21 6.15 -7.14
N SER A 92 36.67 6.45 -5.97
CA SER A 92 35.49 7.30 -5.77
C SER A 92 34.28 6.83 -6.59
N LEU A 93 34.06 5.51 -6.65
CA LEU A 93 32.99 4.85 -7.40
C LEU A 93 32.31 3.78 -6.57
N TRP A 94 31.05 3.48 -6.90
CA TRP A 94 30.35 2.29 -6.44
C TRP A 94 30.72 1.10 -7.34
N GLU A 95 31.14 0.01 -6.70
CA GLU A 95 31.31 -1.30 -7.31
C GLU A 95 30.08 -2.14 -6.98
N ILE A 96 29.31 -2.50 -8.00
CA ILE A 96 28.04 -3.20 -7.85
C ILE A 96 28.18 -4.58 -8.50
N LYS A 97 27.92 -5.62 -7.69
CA LYS A 97 27.89 -7.00 -8.16
C LYS A 97 26.44 -7.45 -8.28
N THR A 98 26.11 -7.98 -9.45
CA THR A 98 24.78 -8.51 -9.76
C THR A 98 24.86 -10.01 -10.10
N SER A 99 23.69 -10.65 -10.23
CA SER A 99 23.58 -12.03 -10.72
C SER A 99 24.01 -12.20 -12.18
N GLN A 100 24.11 -11.10 -12.95
CA GLN A 100 24.46 -11.11 -14.38
C GLN A 100 25.86 -10.53 -14.68
N GLY A 101 26.52 -9.93 -13.71
CA GLY A 101 27.84 -9.32 -13.89
C GLY A 101 28.16 -8.25 -12.86
N GLU A 102 29.17 -7.44 -13.17
CA GLU A 102 29.62 -6.35 -12.30
C GLU A 102 29.60 -5.04 -13.08
N LEU A 103 29.29 -3.94 -12.37
CA LEU A 103 29.31 -2.59 -12.93
C LEU A 103 29.90 -1.58 -11.93
N GLU A 104 30.46 -0.50 -12.46
CA GLU A 104 30.94 0.63 -11.68
C GLU A 104 30.13 1.88 -12.01
N THR A 105 29.77 2.66 -10.99
CA THR A 105 28.98 3.90 -11.17
C THR A 105 29.37 4.97 -10.16
N LYS A 106 29.21 6.24 -10.53
CA LYS A 106 29.44 7.36 -9.62
C LYS A 106 28.34 7.48 -8.55
N PHE A 107 27.10 7.15 -8.91
CA PHE A 107 25.95 7.30 -8.04
C PHE A 107 25.20 5.97 -8.00
N CYS A 108 24.88 5.51 -6.80
CA CYS A 108 24.04 4.36 -6.57
C CYS A 108 22.78 4.80 -5.80
N VAL A 109 21.61 4.71 -6.45
CA VAL A 109 20.33 5.01 -5.85
C VAL A 109 19.66 3.70 -5.46
N MET A 110 19.55 3.44 -4.17
CA MET A 110 18.91 2.22 -3.64
C MET A 110 17.40 2.40 -3.54
N ALA A 111 16.69 2.26 -4.65
CA ALA A 111 15.23 2.37 -4.71
C ALA A 111 14.55 1.01 -4.44
N THR A 112 15.01 0.29 -3.41
CA THR A 112 14.63 -1.11 -3.12
C THR A 112 13.25 -1.26 -2.46
N GLY A 113 12.63 -0.16 -2.05
CA GLY A 113 11.34 -0.17 -1.35
C GLY A 113 11.43 -0.75 0.07
N CYS A 114 10.32 -0.66 0.80
CA CYS A 114 10.23 -1.13 2.20
C CYS A 114 9.53 -2.50 2.34
N LEU A 115 8.88 -3.02 1.29
CA LEU A 115 8.12 -4.28 1.30
C LEU A 115 8.76 -5.40 0.46
N SER A 116 9.98 -5.21 -0.03
CA SER A 116 10.64 -6.13 -0.97
C SER A 116 11.23 -7.39 -0.31
N ALA A 117 11.37 -7.41 1.01
CA ALA A 117 11.91 -8.55 1.78
C ALA A 117 10.84 -9.13 2.72
N PRO A 118 10.02 -10.07 2.25
CA PRO A 118 8.99 -10.67 3.08
C PRO A 118 9.62 -11.52 4.20
N ASN A 119 9.15 -11.33 5.42
CA ASN A 119 9.57 -12.10 6.58
C ASN A 119 8.59 -13.25 6.84
N THR A 120 9.05 -14.49 6.69
CA THR A 120 8.27 -15.66 7.07
C THR A 120 8.51 -15.93 8.56
N PRO A 121 7.47 -15.87 9.41
CA PRO A 121 7.62 -16.17 10.83
C PRO A 121 8.10 -17.61 11.06
N ASP A 122 8.91 -17.78 12.10
CA ASP A 122 9.36 -19.11 12.54
C ASP A 122 8.25 -19.81 13.33
N PHE A 123 7.39 -20.53 12.63
CA PHE A 123 6.35 -21.35 13.23
C PHE A 123 6.87 -22.77 13.41
N LYS A 124 6.83 -23.27 14.65
CA LYS A 124 7.19 -24.64 14.94
C LYS A 124 6.28 -25.62 14.19
N GLY A 125 6.87 -26.49 13.39
CA GLY A 125 6.15 -27.48 12.59
C GLY A 125 5.71 -26.98 11.21
N LEU A 126 6.16 -25.78 10.78
CA LEU A 126 5.83 -25.29 9.45
C LEU A 126 6.36 -26.20 8.34
N ASP A 127 7.56 -26.75 8.52
CA ASP A 127 8.17 -27.68 7.56
C ASP A 127 7.48 -29.06 7.52
N ASP A 128 6.70 -29.40 8.54
CA ASP A 128 5.93 -30.64 8.63
C ASP A 128 4.49 -30.47 8.10
N TYR A 129 4.12 -29.27 7.68
CA TYR A 129 2.78 -28.97 7.18
C TYR A 129 2.60 -29.50 5.78
N GLU A 130 1.66 -30.43 5.59
CA GLU A 130 1.40 -31.10 4.31
C GLU A 130 0.44 -30.30 3.39
N GLY A 131 -0.22 -29.25 3.89
CA GLY A 131 -1.11 -28.41 3.10
C GLY A 131 -0.39 -27.32 2.31
N GLN A 132 -1.13 -26.58 1.51
CA GLN A 132 -0.56 -25.45 0.78
C GLN A 132 -0.26 -24.29 1.73
N PHE A 133 0.99 -23.85 1.79
CA PHE A 133 1.42 -22.66 2.51
C PHE A 133 1.60 -21.49 1.55
N LEU A 134 0.92 -20.36 1.85
CA LEU A 134 0.96 -19.13 1.07
C LEU A 134 1.39 -17.97 1.96
N HIS A 135 2.20 -17.07 1.40
CA HIS A 135 2.62 -15.85 2.07
C HIS A 135 2.24 -14.64 1.21
N THR A 136 1.55 -13.64 1.78
CA THR A 136 1.06 -12.47 1.03
C THR A 136 2.16 -11.73 0.28
N GLY A 137 3.36 -11.59 0.85
CA GLY A 137 4.54 -11.00 0.20
C GLY A 137 5.29 -11.93 -0.77
N LYS A 138 4.84 -13.17 -0.98
CA LYS A 138 5.38 -14.16 -1.92
C LYS A 138 4.26 -14.90 -2.64
N TRP A 139 3.22 -14.18 -3.00
CA TRP A 139 2.06 -14.78 -3.64
C TRP A 139 2.41 -15.38 -5.00
N PRO A 140 1.88 -16.58 -5.36
CA PRO A 140 2.11 -17.18 -6.67
C PRO A 140 1.66 -16.26 -7.81
N GLN A 141 2.33 -16.33 -8.95
CA GLN A 141 1.93 -15.63 -10.17
C GLN A 141 0.70 -16.27 -10.84
N THR A 142 0.39 -17.51 -10.44
CA THR A 142 -0.80 -18.24 -10.89
C THR A 142 -1.96 -17.99 -9.93
N GLN A 143 -3.18 -18.07 -10.47
CA GLN A 143 -4.38 -17.97 -9.64
C GLN A 143 -4.41 -19.12 -8.62
N VAL A 144 -4.75 -18.79 -7.39
CA VAL A 144 -5.02 -19.76 -6.31
C VAL A 144 -6.54 -19.89 -6.18
N ASP A 145 -7.04 -21.12 -6.21
CA ASP A 145 -8.45 -21.43 -6.01
C ASP A 145 -8.65 -21.96 -4.58
N PHE A 146 -9.57 -21.36 -3.85
CA PHE A 146 -9.93 -21.75 -2.49
C PHE A 146 -11.28 -22.49 -2.40
N THR A 147 -11.88 -22.82 -3.55
CA THR A 147 -13.18 -23.49 -3.59
C THR A 147 -13.13 -24.82 -2.84
N ASP A 148 -14.09 -25.03 -1.94
CA ASP A 148 -14.22 -26.23 -1.09
C ASP A 148 -13.07 -26.46 -0.08
N GLU A 149 -12.08 -25.56 0.00
CA GLU A 149 -10.96 -25.67 0.91
C GLU A 149 -11.28 -25.14 2.31
N SER A 150 -10.62 -25.71 3.33
CA SER A 150 -10.55 -25.14 4.66
C SER A 150 -9.30 -24.28 4.77
N VAL A 151 -9.47 -22.97 4.89
CA VAL A 151 -8.38 -22.00 4.85
C VAL A 151 -8.13 -21.41 6.23
N ALA A 152 -6.86 -21.27 6.58
CA ALA A 152 -6.41 -20.59 7.80
C ALA A 152 -5.61 -19.33 7.44
N ILE A 153 -6.01 -18.17 7.96
CA ILE A 153 -5.26 -16.91 7.82
C ILE A 153 -4.65 -16.57 9.17
N ILE A 154 -3.33 -16.35 9.18
CA ILE A 154 -2.59 -15.96 10.38
C ILE A 154 -2.24 -14.47 10.28
N GLY A 155 -2.82 -13.68 11.18
CA GLY A 155 -2.67 -12.23 11.24
C GLY A 155 -3.91 -11.48 10.76
N THR A 156 -3.99 -10.21 11.16
CA THR A 156 -5.08 -9.28 10.81
C THR A 156 -4.54 -7.89 10.48
N GLY A 157 -3.34 -7.81 9.89
CA GLY A 157 -2.81 -6.59 9.30
C GLY A 157 -3.47 -6.28 7.95
N SER A 158 -3.11 -5.17 7.30
CA SER A 158 -3.74 -4.68 6.05
C SER A 158 -3.90 -5.77 4.99
N SER A 159 -2.85 -6.54 4.69
CA SER A 159 -2.94 -7.61 3.68
C SER A 159 -3.98 -8.68 4.02
N SER A 160 -4.07 -9.09 5.30
CA SER A 160 -5.04 -10.09 5.71
C SER A 160 -6.47 -9.54 5.70
N ILE A 161 -6.67 -8.31 6.16
CA ILE A 161 -7.99 -7.66 6.15
C ILE A 161 -8.51 -7.51 4.70
N GLN A 162 -7.65 -7.24 3.75
CA GLN A 162 -8.01 -7.20 2.33
C GLN A 162 -8.31 -8.59 1.76
N SER A 163 -7.59 -9.63 2.21
CA SER A 163 -7.75 -11.01 1.70
C SER A 163 -8.93 -11.76 2.30
N ILE A 164 -9.21 -11.55 3.59
CA ILE A 164 -10.25 -12.26 4.36
C ILE A 164 -11.60 -12.29 3.63
N PRO A 165 -12.20 -11.15 3.21
CA PRO A 165 -13.51 -11.16 2.57
C PRO A 165 -13.50 -11.92 1.25
N VAL A 166 -12.46 -11.77 0.44
CA VAL A 166 -12.38 -12.42 -0.88
C VAL A 166 -12.20 -13.94 -0.74
N ILE A 167 -11.38 -14.39 0.21
CA ILE A 167 -11.17 -15.82 0.47
C ILE A 167 -12.42 -16.43 1.12
N ALA A 168 -13.10 -15.70 2.00
CA ALA A 168 -14.31 -16.17 2.65
C ALA A 168 -15.46 -16.47 1.69
N GLU A 169 -15.53 -15.77 0.54
CA GLU A 169 -16.53 -16.02 -0.50
C GLU A 169 -16.30 -17.35 -1.24
N GLN A 170 -15.08 -17.87 -1.25
CA GLN A 170 -14.70 -19.08 -1.98
C GLN A 170 -14.53 -20.29 -1.05
N ALA A 171 -13.91 -20.08 0.10
CA ALA A 171 -13.54 -21.14 1.01
C ALA A 171 -14.75 -21.83 1.63
N LYS A 172 -14.67 -23.16 1.78
CA LYS A 172 -15.67 -23.92 2.53
C LYS A 172 -15.72 -23.49 4.00
N HIS A 173 -14.58 -23.18 4.58
CA HIS A 173 -14.45 -22.63 5.92
C HIS A 173 -13.19 -21.79 6.04
N LEU A 174 -13.29 -20.65 6.71
CA LEU A 174 -12.16 -19.75 6.94
C LEU A 174 -11.91 -19.60 8.46
N TYR A 175 -10.68 -19.90 8.87
CA TYR A 175 -10.19 -19.66 10.22
C TYR A 175 -9.27 -18.43 10.22
N VAL A 176 -9.52 -17.48 11.10
CA VAL A 176 -8.68 -16.28 11.26
C VAL A 176 -8.01 -16.30 12.62
N PHE A 177 -6.67 -16.33 12.64
CA PHE A 177 -5.87 -16.34 13.84
C PHE A 177 -5.28 -14.94 14.10
N GLN A 178 -5.69 -14.33 15.20
CA GLN A 178 -5.25 -13.01 15.60
C GLN A 178 -4.48 -13.07 16.93
N ARG A 179 -3.25 -12.58 16.94
CA ARG A 179 -2.47 -12.43 18.16
C ARG A 179 -2.77 -11.13 18.89
N THR A 180 -2.70 -10.04 18.15
CA THR A 180 -2.93 -8.69 18.66
C THR A 180 -4.06 -8.06 17.84
N ALA A 181 -5.07 -7.55 18.51
CA ALA A 181 -6.17 -6.86 17.86
C ALA A 181 -5.65 -5.65 17.06
N ASN A 182 -6.17 -5.50 15.85
CA ASN A 182 -5.93 -4.36 15.00
C ASN A 182 -7.28 -3.78 14.57
N TYR A 183 -7.44 -2.47 14.68
CA TYR A 183 -8.67 -1.81 14.27
C TYR A 183 -8.68 -1.63 12.77
N SER A 184 -9.78 -2.00 12.13
CA SER A 184 -10.02 -1.79 10.71
C SER A 184 -11.10 -0.73 10.56
N ILE A 185 -10.80 0.29 9.78
CA ILE A 185 -11.74 1.38 9.46
C ILE A 185 -12.29 1.11 8.06
N PRO A 186 -13.60 1.28 7.82
CA PRO A 186 -14.17 1.14 6.49
C PRO A 186 -13.49 2.09 5.50
N SER A 187 -13.02 1.58 4.38
CA SER A 187 -12.42 2.42 3.34
C SER A 187 -13.48 3.20 2.53
N ASN A 188 -14.74 2.75 2.59
CA ASN A 188 -15.83 3.30 1.78
C ASN A 188 -15.45 3.38 0.29
N ASN A 189 -14.76 2.32 -0.20
CA ASN A 189 -14.36 2.21 -1.58
C ASN A 189 -15.57 2.04 -2.49
N GLY A 190 -15.46 2.56 -3.69
CA GLY A 190 -16.47 2.45 -4.74
C GLY A 190 -15.93 2.95 -6.06
N PRO A 191 -16.75 2.91 -7.11
CA PRO A 191 -16.39 3.51 -8.39
C PRO A 191 -15.92 4.95 -8.21
N MET A 192 -14.92 5.35 -9.00
CA MET A 192 -14.47 6.75 -9.03
C MET A 192 -15.63 7.65 -9.43
N ASP A 193 -15.89 8.68 -8.65
CA ASP A 193 -16.85 9.71 -9.04
C ASP A 193 -16.23 10.61 -10.14
N PRO A 194 -16.81 10.63 -11.36
CA PRO A 194 -16.28 11.45 -12.44
C PRO A 194 -16.25 12.96 -12.11
N ALA A 195 -17.15 13.44 -11.24
CA ALA A 195 -17.16 14.84 -10.84
C ALA A 195 -16.02 15.15 -9.85
N GLU A 196 -15.76 14.27 -8.90
CA GLU A 196 -14.62 14.35 -7.98
C GLU A 196 -13.30 14.25 -8.75
N GLU A 197 -13.20 13.30 -9.68
CA GLU A 197 -11.99 13.14 -10.51
C GLU A 197 -11.73 14.43 -11.34
N ALA A 198 -12.74 14.97 -12.00
CA ALA A 198 -12.62 16.18 -12.80
C ALA A 198 -12.25 17.41 -11.96
N GLU A 199 -12.83 17.53 -10.76
CA GLU A 199 -12.51 18.61 -9.82
C GLU A 199 -11.04 18.54 -9.40
N VAL A 200 -10.55 17.37 -8.93
CA VAL A 200 -9.16 17.19 -8.52
C VAL A 200 -8.20 17.42 -9.68
N LYS A 201 -8.50 16.88 -10.87
CA LYS A 201 -7.69 17.09 -12.09
C LYS A 201 -7.58 18.56 -12.47
N SER A 202 -8.64 19.34 -12.27
CA SER A 202 -8.65 20.78 -12.58
C SER A 202 -7.72 21.62 -11.70
N ARG A 203 -7.37 21.09 -10.51
CA ARG A 203 -6.52 21.75 -9.51
C ARG A 203 -5.33 20.91 -9.06
N TYR A 204 -4.83 19.99 -9.87
CA TYR A 204 -3.70 19.15 -9.50
C TYR A 204 -2.48 19.93 -8.96
N PRO A 205 -2.10 21.10 -9.49
CA PRO A 205 -0.96 21.84 -8.93
C PRO A 205 -1.16 22.19 -7.45
N GLU A 206 -2.35 22.69 -7.09
CA GLU A 206 -2.71 23.03 -5.70
C GLU A 206 -2.82 21.78 -4.84
N PHE A 207 -3.47 20.75 -5.34
CA PHE A 207 -3.63 19.45 -4.66
C PHE A 207 -2.27 18.80 -4.35
N ARG A 208 -1.31 18.84 -5.30
CA ARG A 208 0.04 18.32 -5.09
C ARG A 208 0.84 19.18 -4.11
N LYS A 209 0.62 20.50 -4.12
CA LYS A 209 1.21 21.39 -3.14
C LYS A 209 0.72 21.07 -1.72
N GLU A 210 -0.58 20.87 -1.54
CA GLU A 210 -1.16 20.42 -0.26
C GLU A 210 -0.52 19.12 0.22
N ASN A 211 -0.30 18.13 -0.67
CA ASN A 211 0.41 16.89 -0.32
C ASN A 211 1.83 17.16 0.20
N TRP A 212 2.57 18.05 -0.45
CA TRP A 212 3.94 18.39 -0.07
C TRP A 212 4.03 19.15 1.27
N GLU A 213 3.05 19.98 1.57
CA GLU A 213 2.98 20.78 2.80
C GLU A 213 2.47 19.99 4.00
N ASN A 214 1.94 18.79 3.78
CA ASN A 214 1.39 17.92 4.81
C ASN A 214 2.42 16.88 5.27
N GLY A 215 2.54 16.68 6.59
CA GLY A 215 3.49 15.73 7.18
C GLY A 215 3.26 14.26 6.80
N PHE A 216 2.05 13.89 6.38
CA PHE A 216 1.70 12.55 5.89
C PHE A 216 1.82 12.43 4.36
N GLY A 217 2.02 13.53 3.64
CA GLY A 217 2.05 13.53 2.18
C GLY A 217 0.68 13.33 1.53
N ILE A 218 -0.41 13.53 2.26
CA ILE A 218 -1.78 13.31 1.83
C ILE A 218 -2.57 14.62 2.00
N ALA A 219 -3.18 15.14 0.94
CA ALA A 219 -4.01 16.35 1.01
C ALA A 219 -5.18 16.14 1.99
N GLY A 220 -5.57 17.22 2.67
CA GLY A 220 -6.68 17.19 3.63
C GLY A 220 -6.35 16.65 5.01
N MET A 221 -5.11 16.17 5.26
CA MET A 221 -4.67 15.69 6.57
C MET A 221 -3.90 16.74 7.41
N ALA A 222 -4.11 18.02 7.15
CA ALA A 222 -3.60 19.07 8.04
C ALA A 222 -4.50 19.18 9.27
N ILE A 223 -3.99 18.73 10.44
CA ILE A 223 -4.78 18.58 11.64
C ILE A 223 -4.15 19.41 12.74
N GLU A 224 -4.93 20.31 13.33
CA GLU A 224 -4.52 21.13 14.46
C GLU A 224 -5.24 20.78 15.76
N GLU A 225 -6.43 20.15 15.66
CA GLU A 225 -7.28 19.85 16.81
C GLU A 225 -6.84 18.59 17.54
N MET A 226 -7.00 18.61 18.87
CA MET A 226 -6.66 17.50 19.77
C MET A 226 -7.91 16.83 20.30
N ALA A 227 -7.97 15.49 20.29
CA ALA A 227 -9.11 14.75 20.79
C ALA A 227 -9.31 14.95 22.31
N VAL A 228 -8.21 15.12 23.04
CA VAL A 228 -8.25 15.34 24.50
C VAL A 228 -8.81 16.71 24.88
N GLU A 229 -8.81 17.69 23.97
CA GLU A 229 -9.30 19.04 24.19
C GLU A 229 -10.75 19.26 23.75
N ASP A 230 -11.28 18.33 22.91
CA ASP A 230 -12.64 18.42 22.40
C ASP A 230 -13.65 17.81 23.39
N ASP A 231 -14.92 18.19 23.30
CA ASP A 231 -15.98 17.58 24.11
C ASP A 231 -16.46 16.24 23.51
N GLU A 232 -17.21 15.49 24.28
CA GLU A 232 -17.69 14.15 23.87
C GLU A 232 -18.57 14.20 22.59
N GLN A 233 -19.39 15.23 22.46
CA GLN A 233 -20.28 15.38 21.31
C GLN A 233 -19.47 15.73 20.05
N GLY A 234 -18.53 16.67 20.14
CA GLY A 234 -17.64 17.06 19.05
C GLY A 234 -16.81 15.88 18.56
N ARG A 235 -16.21 15.13 19.49
CA ARG A 235 -15.47 13.89 19.15
C ARG A 235 -16.35 12.88 18.42
N LYS A 236 -17.56 12.65 18.92
CA LYS A 236 -18.48 11.70 18.30
C LYS A 236 -18.89 12.10 16.88
N GLU A 237 -19.20 13.36 16.66
CA GLU A 237 -19.54 13.89 15.33
C GLU A 237 -18.36 13.75 14.37
N LYS A 238 -17.17 14.13 14.80
CA LYS A 238 -15.95 14.07 13.99
C LYS A 238 -15.53 12.64 13.68
N PHE A 239 -15.51 11.74 14.66
CA PHE A 239 -15.23 10.32 14.42
C PHE A 239 -16.26 9.67 13.49
N ASN A 240 -17.56 10.00 13.61
CA ASN A 240 -18.57 9.50 12.68
C ASN A 240 -18.32 10.00 11.26
N HIS A 241 -18.00 11.29 11.07
CA HIS A 241 -17.70 11.85 9.77
C HIS A 241 -16.53 11.12 9.08
N HIS A 242 -15.42 10.94 9.79
CA HIS A 242 -14.25 10.25 9.24
C HIS A 242 -14.49 8.75 9.03
N TRP A 243 -15.26 8.09 9.90
CA TRP A 243 -15.67 6.70 9.73
C TRP A 243 -16.48 6.46 8.45
N GLU A 244 -17.36 7.39 8.12
CA GLU A 244 -18.28 7.26 7.00
C GLU A 244 -17.67 7.68 5.67
N ASN A 245 -16.60 8.49 5.69
CA ASN A 245 -16.13 9.14 4.45
C ASN A 245 -14.67 8.89 4.08
N GLU A 246 -13.78 8.58 5.03
CA GLU A 246 -12.37 8.83 4.78
C GLU A 246 -11.42 7.63 4.92
N GLY A 247 -11.87 6.44 5.31
CA GLY A 247 -10.98 5.28 5.40
C GLY A 247 -9.74 5.57 6.26
N LEU A 248 -8.54 5.55 5.66
CA LEU A 248 -7.29 5.87 6.35
C LEU A 248 -7.27 7.31 6.91
N GLY A 249 -8.03 8.22 6.33
CA GLY A 249 -8.24 9.57 6.83
C GLY A 249 -8.83 9.64 8.24
N PHE A 250 -9.40 8.55 8.77
CA PHE A 250 -9.82 8.48 10.17
C PHE A 250 -8.67 8.80 11.14
N LEU A 251 -7.44 8.45 10.82
CA LEU A 251 -6.26 8.83 11.61
C LEU A 251 -6.02 10.35 11.60
N GLY A 252 -6.61 11.03 10.64
CA GLY A 252 -6.59 12.46 10.48
C GLY A 252 -7.73 13.19 11.22
N ALA A 253 -8.57 12.52 11.98
CA ALA A 253 -9.61 13.18 12.75
C ALA A 253 -9.04 14.13 13.81
N TYR A 254 -7.93 13.75 14.46
CA TYR A 254 -7.25 14.57 15.46
C TYR A 254 -5.73 14.35 15.40
N ALA A 255 -4.95 15.38 15.74
CA ALA A 255 -3.49 15.35 15.65
C ALA A 255 -2.84 14.41 16.69
N ASP A 256 -3.50 14.15 17.80
CA ASP A 256 -2.99 13.38 18.94
C ASP A 256 -3.31 11.89 18.90
N LEU A 257 -4.13 11.39 17.96
CA LEU A 257 -4.56 9.99 17.92
C LEU A 257 -3.41 8.97 17.89
N MET A 258 -2.30 9.31 17.26
CA MET A 258 -1.12 8.43 17.19
C MET A 258 -0.05 8.74 18.25
N LEU A 259 -0.18 9.85 18.97
CA LEU A 259 0.84 10.36 19.89
C LEU A 259 0.42 10.31 21.34
N ASP A 260 -0.89 10.42 21.63
CA ASP A 260 -1.44 10.41 22.96
C ASP A 260 -2.27 9.15 23.23
N LYS A 261 -2.03 8.50 24.36
CA LYS A 261 -2.68 7.24 24.71
C LYS A 261 -4.18 7.40 25.04
N GLU A 262 -4.54 8.53 25.64
CA GLU A 262 -5.94 8.82 25.98
C GLU A 262 -6.74 9.12 24.74
N ALA A 263 -6.21 9.95 23.83
CA ALA A 263 -6.79 10.20 22.52
C ALA A 263 -6.98 8.90 21.71
N ASN A 264 -5.94 8.04 21.68
CA ASN A 264 -6.02 6.74 21.01
C ASN A 264 -7.11 5.85 21.60
N GLU A 265 -7.27 5.80 22.93
CA GLU A 265 -8.31 5.00 23.57
C GLU A 265 -9.72 5.53 23.28
N MET A 266 -9.90 6.85 23.14
CA MET A 266 -11.17 7.45 22.69
C MET A 266 -11.55 6.95 21.29
N ALA A 267 -10.62 6.99 20.34
CA ALA A 267 -10.82 6.46 18.98
C ALA A 267 -11.05 4.94 18.97
N ALA A 268 -10.29 4.20 19.78
CA ALA A 268 -10.44 2.75 19.91
C ALA A 268 -11.80 2.37 20.52
N SER A 269 -12.31 3.12 21.50
CA SER A 269 -13.63 2.92 22.07
C SER A 269 -14.72 3.16 21.05
N PHE A 270 -14.63 4.24 20.28
CA PHE A 270 -15.55 4.51 19.18
C PHE A 270 -15.56 3.37 18.15
N ALA A 271 -14.38 2.92 17.69
CA ALA A 271 -14.27 1.83 16.73
C ALA A 271 -14.89 0.52 17.28
N ARG A 272 -14.65 0.18 18.56
CA ARG A 272 -15.28 -1.00 19.20
C ARG A 272 -16.79 -0.90 19.23
N ASP A 273 -17.35 0.27 19.46
CA ASP A 273 -18.82 0.45 19.49
C ASP A 273 -19.40 0.30 18.08
N LYS A 274 -18.74 0.84 17.05
CA LYS A 274 -19.11 0.60 15.64
C LYS A 274 -19.06 -0.89 15.27
N VAL A 275 -18.04 -1.62 15.72
CA VAL A 275 -17.95 -3.07 15.49
C VAL A 275 -19.15 -3.80 16.14
N LYS A 276 -19.54 -3.44 17.38
CA LYS A 276 -20.70 -4.03 18.07
C LYS A 276 -22.03 -3.73 17.37
N GLU A 277 -22.15 -2.60 16.68
CA GLU A 277 -23.35 -2.28 15.88
C GLU A 277 -23.49 -3.22 14.67
N ILE A 278 -22.38 -3.66 14.08
CA ILE A 278 -22.32 -4.47 12.86
C ILE A 278 -22.31 -5.97 13.16
N VAL A 279 -21.45 -6.40 14.10
CA VAL A 279 -21.31 -7.81 14.48
C VAL A 279 -22.39 -8.17 15.49
N LYS A 280 -23.25 -9.12 15.16
CA LYS A 280 -24.44 -9.50 15.96
C LYS A 280 -24.31 -10.82 16.69
N ASP A 281 -23.03 -11.38 16.84
CA ASP A 281 -22.89 -12.65 17.54
C ASP A 281 -21.53 -12.97 18.09
#